data_aca784c241b6d1c9a603790450f5ab21
#
_entry.id   aca784c241b6d1c9a603790450f5ab21
#
_cell.length_a   1.000
_cell.length_b   1.000
_cell.length_c   1.000
_cell.angle_alpha   90.00
_cell.angle_beta   90.00
_cell.angle_gamma   90.00
#
_symmetry.space_group_name_H-M   'P 1'
#
loop_
_entity.id
_entity.type
_entity.pdbx_description
1 polymer ?
#
loop_
_entity_poly.entity_id
_entity_poly.type
_entity_poly.pdbx_seq_one_letter_code
_entity_poly.pdbx_strand_id
1 'polypeptide(L)'
;RIRVFTHSDVSVDAVLASACLPFLFQAVEIDGEFFWDGGYMGNPPLYPLIYHCDSRDVLIVQLNPIRIPELPKTAQAILDRVNTLSFNSSLMREMRAIHFVTKLIDNGFDDDGRLKRMLLHTVDAEDVLSRLGVSSKLNADWDFLTTLFNLGRERAEAFLVQHFDKV
;
A
#
# COMPACT_ATOMS: atom_id res chain seq x y z
N ARG A 1 16.37 6.56 -3.43
CA ARG A 1 16.24 5.15 -3.00
C ARG A 1 15.22 5.04 -1.86
N ILE A 2 14.65 3.86 -1.63
CA ILE A 2 13.86 3.58 -0.41
C ILE A 2 14.85 3.30 0.73
N ARG A 3 14.62 3.89 1.90
CA ARG A 3 15.24 3.51 3.18
C ARG A 3 14.17 2.87 4.04
N VAL A 4 14.47 1.71 4.60
CA VAL A 4 13.61 1.02 5.55
C VAL A 4 14.14 1.30 6.94
N PHE A 5 13.33 1.89 7.80
CA PHE A 5 13.61 2.07 9.22
C PHE A 5 13.05 0.88 9.98
N THR A 6 13.91 0.17 10.67
CA THR A 6 13.56 -1.00 11.48
C THR A 6 13.20 -0.58 12.90
N HIS A 7 12.79 -1.52 13.74
CA HIS A 7 12.41 -1.25 15.13
C HIS A 7 13.46 -0.44 15.91
N SER A 8 14.75 -0.65 15.65
CA SER A 8 15.84 0.06 16.31
C SER A 8 16.06 1.49 15.79
N ASP A 9 15.59 1.79 14.58
CA ASP A 9 15.89 3.03 13.85
C ASP A 9 14.71 3.98 13.79
N VAL A 10 13.52 3.52 14.22
CA VAL A 10 12.29 4.35 14.20
C VAL A 10 12.43 5.51 15.18
N SER A 11 12.30 6.72 14.66
CA SER A 11 12.28 7.98 15.40
C SER A 11 11.06 8.81 15.01
N VAL A 12 10.82 9.89 15.73
CA VAL A 12 9.78 10.87 15.35
C VAL A 12 10.03 11.41 13.93
N ASP A 13 11.28 11.70 13.61
CA ASP A 13 11.65 12.22 12.28
C ASP A 13 11.43 11.17 11.18
N ALA A 14 11.70 9.88 11.44
CA ALA A 14 11.40 8.81 10.50
C ALA A 14 9.89 8.69 10.23
N VAL A 15 9.04 8.84 11.26
CA VAL A 15 7.59 8.84 11.12
C VAL A 15 7.11 10.08 10.35
N LEU A 16 7.66 11.26 10.65
CA LEU A 16 7.35 12.50 9.93
C LEU A 16 7.77 12.40 8.46
N ALA A 17 8.96 11.86 8.19
CA ALA A 17 9.46 11.64 6.83
C ALA A 17 8.55 10.71 6.03
N SER A 18 8.01 9.64 6.65
CA SER A 18 7.11 8.69 6.00
C SER A 18 5.76 9.27 5.59
N ALA A 19 5.38 10.43 6.11
CA ALA A 19 4.17 11.17 5.76
C ALA A 19 4.46 12.52 5.09
N CYS A 20 5.74 12.83 4.82
CA CYS A 20 6.17 14.08 4.24
C CYS A 20 5.98 14.09 2.73
N LEU A 21 4.86 14.60 2.26
CA LEU A 21 4.52 14.66 0.84
C LEU A 21 5.39 15.71 0.12
N PRO A 22 6.12 15.34 -0.97
CA PRO A 22 6.72 16.30 -1.88
C PRO A 22 5.66 17.29 -2.39
N PHE A 23 6.07 18.50 -2.74
CA PHE A 23 5.23 19.64 -3.14
C PHE A 23 4.45 20.32 -2.01
N LEU A 24 4.19 19.65 -0.88
CA LEU A 24 3.50 20.24 0.27
C LEU A 24 4.48 20.61 1.38
N PHE A 25 5.50 19.79 1.58
CA PHE A 25 6.45 19.93 2.69
C PHE A 25 7.90 19.84 2.22
N GLN A 26 8.79 20.49 2.95
CA GLN A 26 10.23 20.30 2.80
C GLN A 26 10.63 18.91 3.31
N ALA A 27 11.69 18.32 2.71
CA ALA A 27 12.19 17.04 3.15
C ALA A 27 12.64 17.06 4.62
N VAL A 28 12.43 15.95 5.32
CA VAL A 28 12.91 15.76 6.69
C VAL A 28 14.37 15.31 6.63
N GLU A 29 15.24 15.98 7.38
CA GLU A 29 16.63 15.57 7.52
C GLU A 29 16.80 14.56 8.65
N ILE A 30 17.46 13.43 8.35
CA ILE A 30 17.82 12.39 9.32
C ILE A 30 19.27 11.96 9.03
N ASP A 31 20.15 12.13 10.00
CA ASP A 31 21.56 11.76 9.89
C ASP A 31 22.28 12.37 8.66
N GLY A 32 21.91 13.60 8.27
CA GLY A 32 22.49 14.30 7.12
C GLY A 32 21.95 13.84 5.75
N GLU A 33 20.96 12.94 5.70
CA GLU A 33 20.21 12.59 4.49
C GLU A 33 18.82 13.19 4.53
N PHE A 34 18.23 13.45 3.36
CA PHE A 34 16.92 14.08 3.22
C PHE A 34 15.87 13.08 2.72
N PHE A 35 14.73 13.04 3.38
CA PHE A 35 13.67 12.06 3.13
C PHE A 35 12.32 12.71 2.88
N TRP A 36 11.58 12.11 1.94
CA TRP A 36 10.16 12.31 1.70
C TRP A 36 9.40 10.99 1.85
N ASP A 37 8.08 11.06 1.79
CA ASP A 37 7.18 9.91 1.83
C ASP A 37 7.63 8.81 0.85
N GLY A 38 7.89 7.63 1.40
CA GLY A 38 8.28 6.44 0.66
C GLY A 38 7.22 5.93 -0.31
N GLY A 39 5.96 6.33 -0.15
CA GLY A 39 4.84 5.96 -1.02
C GLY A 39 5.05 6.32 -2.50
N TYR A 40 5.89 7.31 -2.80
CA TYR A 40 6.27 7.64 -4.18
C TYR A 40 7.16 6.59 -4.84
N MET A 41 7.83 5.76 -4.05
CA MET A 41 8.70 4.68 -4.53
C MET A 41 8.06 3.31 -4.39
N GLY A 42 7.17 3.13 -3.41
CA GLY A 42 6.44 1.89 -3.15
C GLY A 42 5.21 2.12 -2.31
N ASN A 43 4.02 1.71 -2.80
CA ASN A 43 2.77 1.92 -2.08
C ASN A 43 1.80 0.72 -2.26
N PRO A 44 1.81 -0.21 -1.28
CA PRO A 44 2.87 -0.43 -0.30
C PRO A 44 4.10 -1.12 -0.91
N PRO A 45 5.31 -0.93 -0.36
CA PRO A 45 6.43 -1.79 -0.65
C PRO A 45 6.31 -3.10 0.14
N LEU A 46 6.23 -4.24 -0.53
CA LEU A 46 6.09 -5.55 0.11
C LEU A 46 7.43 -6.23 0.39
N TYR A 47 8.46 -5.90 -0.41
CA TYR A 47 9.77 -6.56 -0.32
C TYR A 47 10.41 -6.53 1.09
N PRO A 48 10.24 -5.48 1.93
CA PRO A 48 10.84 -5.51 3.27
C PRO A 48 10.24 -6.61 4.15
N LEU A 49 8.94 -6.89 3.99
CA LEU A 49 8.26 -7.96 4.71
C LEU A 49 8.72 -9.33 4.20
N ILE A 50 8.90 -9.48 2.90
CA ILE A 50 9.38 -10.74 2.30
C ILE A 50 10.76 -11.10 2.83
N TYR A 51 11.67 -10.13 2.91
CA TYR A 51 13.07 -10.39 3.29
C TYR A 51 13.34 -10.40 4.79
N HIS A 52 12.53 -9.68 5.60
CA HIS A 52 12.83 -9.42 7.00
C HIS A 52 11.79 -9.95 7.99
N CYS A 53 10.67 -10.53 7.51
CA CYS A 53 9.66 -11.13 8.38
C CYS A 53 9.56 -12.63 8.13
N ASP A 54 9.30 -13.40 9.17
CA ASP A 54 9.13 -14.85 9.07
C ASP A 54 7.76 -15.23 8.52
N SER A 55 6.74 -14.38 8.74
CA SER A 55 5.40 -14.60 8.22
C SER A 55 5.38 -14.74 6.70
N ARG A 56 4.55 -15.67 6.22
CA ARG A 56 4.21 -15.82 4.81
C ARG A 56 2.98 -15.04 4.42
N ASP A 57 2.16 -14.66 5.40
CA ASP A 57 0.92 -13.95 5.22
C ASP A 57 1.15 -12.44 5.28
N VAL A 58 0.65 -11.73 4.28
CA VAL A 58 0.65 -10.28 4.20
C VAL A 58 -0.76 -9.78 3.93
N LEU A 59 -1.30 -9.00 4.85
CA LEU A 59 -2.59 -8.33 4.69
C LEU A 59 -2.38 -6.91 4.16
N ILE A 60 -2.93 -6.64 2.99
CA ILE A 60 -2.90 -5.32 2.35
C ILE A 60 -4.23 -4.61 2.64
N VAL A 61 -4.17 -3.44 3.27
CA VAL A 61 -5.31 -2.52 3.36
C VAL A 61 -5.26 -1.59 2.16
N GLN A 62 -6.08 -1.88 1.15
CA GLN A 62 -6.04 -1.21 -0.15
C GLN A 62 -6.93 0.03 -0.14
N LEU A 63 -6.31 1.22 -0.13
CA LEU A 63 -7.03 2.50 -0.13
C LEU A 63 -7.17 3.10 -1.54
N ASN A 64 -6.16 2.93 -2.40
CA ASN A 64 -6.21 3.47 -3.74
C ASN A 64 -6.89 2.46 -4.69
N PRO A 65 -7.99 2.83 -5.37
CA PRO A 65 -8.68 1.91 -6.26
C PRO A 65 -7.79 1.50 -7.44
N ILE A 66 -7.77 0.21 -7.75
CA ILE A 66 -7.08 -0.32 -8.92
C ILE A 66 -7.94 -0.06 -10.17
N ARG A 67 -9.24 -0.27 -10.04
CA ARG A 67 -10.23 -0.05 -11.11
C ARG A 67 -11.05 1.20 -10.83
N ILE A 68 -11.50 1.85 -11.87
CA ILE A 68 -12.46 2.94 -11.79
C ILE A 68 -13.66 2.61 -12.68
N PRO A 69 -14.88 2.95 -12.24
CA PRO A 69 -16.10 2.61 -13.00
C PRO A 69 -16.24 3.43 -14.29
N GLU A 70 -15.71 4.65 -14.30
CA GLU A 70 -15.92 5.59 -15.40
C GLU A 70 -14.60 6.10 -16.00
N LEU A 71 -14.61 6.36 -17.30
CA LEU A 71 -13.48 6.96 -17.99
C LEU A 71 -13.32 8.44 -17.59
N PRO A 72 -12.16 8.87 -17.09
CA PRO A 72 -11.92 10.27 -16.76
C PRO A 72 -11.88 11.11 -18.04
N LYS A 73 -12.66 12.22 -18.06
CA LYS A 73 -12.82 13.07 -19.24
C LYS A 73 -12.33 14.50 -19.05
N THR A 74 -12.13 14.93 -17.81
CA THR A 74 -11.59 16.26 -17.51
C THR A 74 -10.09 16.19 -17.23
N ALA A 75 -9.36 17.27 -17.46
CA ALA A 75 -7.92 17.35 -17.18
C ALA A 75 -7.62 16.96 -15.72
N GLN A 76 -8.41 17.45 -14.76
CA GLN A 76 -8.24 17.11 -13.35
C GLN A 76 -8.47 15.62 -13.10
N ALA A 77 -9.55 15.04 -13.60
CA ALA A 77 -9.85 13.61 -13.43
C ALA A 77 -8.77 12.71 -14.08
N ILE A 78 -8.21 13.13 -15.22
CA ILE A 78 -7.11 12.44 -15.89
C ILE A 78 -5.85 12.52 -15.02
N LEU A 79 -5.52 13.69 -14.48
CA LEU A 79 -4.37 13.88 -13.60
C LEU A 79 -4.49 13.02 -12.33
N ASP A 80 -5.66 13.00 -11.71
CA ASP A 80 -5.96 12.17 -10.53
C ASP A 80 -5.79 10.69 -10.85
N ARG A 81 -6.22 10.27 -12.06
CA ARG A 81 -6.02 8.88 -12.50
C ARG A 81 -4.55 8.54 -12.74
N VAL A 82 -3.79 9.43 -13.35
CA VAL A 82 -2.34 9.26 -13.55
C VAL A 82 -1.64 9.10 -12.20
N ASN A 83 -1.96 9.93 -11.22
CA ASN A 83 -1.43 9.81 -9.86
C ASN A 83 -1.77 8.45 -9.24
N THR A 84 -3.03 8.02 -9.31
CA THR A 84 -3.46 6.72 -8.79
C THR A 84 -2.75 5.54 -9.47
N LEU A 85 -2.58 5.60 -10.80
CA LEU A 85 -1.83 4.58 -11.55
C LEU A 85 -0.36 4.53 -11.13
N SER A 86 0.27 5.70 -10.93
CA SER A 86 1.66 5.79 -10.48
C SER A 86 1.84 5.15 -9.11
N PHE A 87 0.96 5.46 -8.16
CA PHE A 87 1.00 4.86 -6.82
C PHE A 87 0.78 3.35 -6.83
N ASN A 88 -0.18 2.85 -7.62
CA ASN A 88 -0.48 1.43 -7.70
C ASN A 88 0.57 0.63 -8.52
N SER A 89 1.38 1.30 -9.34
CA SER A 89 2.30 0.62 -10.27
C SER A 89 3.37 -0.21 -9.55
N SER A 90 3.84 0.24 -8.40
CA SER A 90 4.83 -0.48 -7.58
C SER A 90 4.23 -1.78 -7.03
N LEU A 91 3.05 -1.71 -6.43
CA LEU A 91 2.33 -2.89 -5.93
C LEU A 91 2.09 -3.92 -7.04
N MET A 92 1.63 -3.48 -8.22
CA MET A 92 1.40 -4.37 -9.35
C MET A 92 2.67 -5.08 -9.84
N ARG A 93 3.83 -4.42 -9.75
CA ARG A 93 5.12 -5.04 -10.08
C ARG A 93 5.53 -6.07 -9.03
N GLU A 94 5.39 -5.75 -7.75
CA GLU A 94 5.69 -6.69 -6.67
C GLU A 94 4.77 -7.90 -6.69
N MET A 95 3.47 -7.72 -6.89
CA MET A 95 2.51 -8.82 -7.05
C MET A 95 2.88 -9.76 -8.21
N ARG A 96 3.35 -9.21 -9.34
CA ARG A 96 3.82 -10.04 -10.46
C ARG A 96 5.09 -10.83 -10.12
N ALA A 97 6.02 -10.21 -9.38
CA ALA A 97 7.23 -10.89 -8.93
C ALA A 97 6.90 -12.02 -7.95
N ILE A 98 6.03 -11.76 -6.96
CA ILE A 98 5.54 -12.77 -6.02
C ILE A 98 4.84 -13.92 -6.76
N HIS A 99 3.97 -13.61 -7.72
CA HIS A 99 3.31 -14.63 -8.52
C HIS A 99 4.29 -15.48 -9.33
N PHE A 100 5.33 -14.85 -9.91
CA PHE A 100 6.36 -15.59 -10.63
C PHE A 100 7.14 -16.54 -9.71
N VAL A 101 7.55 -16.07 -8.53
CA VAL A 101 8.22 -16.90 -7.52
C VAL A 101 7.31 -18.07 -7.08
N THR A 102 6.03 -17.78 -6.81
CA THR A 102 5.04 -18.80 -6.46
C THR A 102 4.97 -19.89 -7.54
N LYS A 103 4.94 -19.51 -8.83
CA LYS A 103 4.96 -20.47 -9.94
C LYS A 103 6.24 -21.33 -9.98
N LEU A 104 7.38 -20.76 -9.67
CA LEU A 104 8.64 -21.53 -9.60
C LEU A 104 8.54 -22.61 -8.52
N ILE A 105 8.09 -22.21 -7.31
CA ILE A 105 7.91 -23.15 -6.19
C ILE A 105 6.89 -24.23 -6.52
N ASP A 106 5.74 -23.86 -7.11
CA ASP A 106 4.67 -24.80 -7.46
C ASP A 106 5.11 -25.78 -8.56
N ASN A 107 6.07 -25.40 -9.40
CA ASN A 107 6.68 -26.26 -10.42
C ASN A 107 7.88 -27.08 -9.90
N GLY A 108 8.11 -27.10 -8.59
CA GLY A 108 9.15 -27.90 -7.95
C GLY A 108 10.55 -27.33 -8.08
N PHE A 109 10.69 -26.01 -8.36
CA PHE A 109 12.00 -25.37 -8.28
C PHE A 109 12.46 -25.34 -6.82
N ASP A 110 13.54 -26.06 -6.55
CA ASP A 110 14.19 -26.09 -5.25
C ASP A 110 15.42 -25.15 -5.26
N ASP A 111 15.47 -24.25 -4.31
CA ASP A 111 16.56 -23.31 -4.08
C ASP A 111 17.15 -23.42 -2.67
N ASP A 112 17.08 -24.59 -2.08
CA ASP A 112 17.45 -24.87 -0.69
C ASP A 112 16.60 -24.10 0.34
N GLY A 113 15.32 -23.86 0.01
CA GLY A 113 14.37 -23.21 0.90
C GLY A 113 14.55 -21.68 1.03
N ARG A 114 15.32 -21.05 0.16
CA ARG A 114 15.52 -19.58 0.17
C ARG A 114 14.35 -18.79 -0.38
N LEU A 115 13.54 -19.39 -1.28
CA LEU A 115 12.33 -18.79 -1.80
C LEU A 115 11.19 -18.98 -0.81
N LYS A 116 10.42 -17.88 -0.61
CA LYS A 116 9.26 -17.88 0.27
C LYS A 116 7.97 -17.79 -0.57
N ARG A 117 7.06 -18.75 -0.34
CA ARG A 117 5.71 -18.69 -0.93
C ARG A 117 4.87 -17.72 -0.12
N MET A 118 4.67 -16.51 -0.63
CA MET A 118 3.87 -15.48 0.04
C MET A 118 2.38 -15.69 -0.19
N LEU A 119 1.59 -15.45 0.85
CA LEU A 119 0.12 -15.45 0.85
C LEU A 119 -0.34 -14.01 0.99
N LEU A 120 -1.00 -13.48 -0.04
CA LEU A 120 -1.47 -12.10 -0.06
C LEU A 120 -2.96 -12.06 0.18
N HIS A 121 -3.35 -11.30 1.18
CA HIS A 121 -4.73 -11.02 1.55
C HIS A 121 -5.01 -9.54 1.34
N THR A 122 -6.25 -9.19 0.98
CA THR A 122 -6.59 -7.78 0.74
C THR A 122 -7.92 -7.45 1.39
N VAL A 123 -7.93 -6.35 2.14
CA VAL A 123 -9.15 -5.67 2.56
C VAL A 123 -9.24 -4.37 1.76
N ASP A 124 -10.33 -4.20 1.04
CA ASP A 124 -10.57 -3.01 0.23
C ASP A 124 -12.00 -2.49 0.37
N ALA A 125 -12.23 -1.30 -0.14
CA ALA A 125 -13.54 -0.68 -0.32
C ALA A 125 -13.58 0.03 -1.68
N GLU A 126 -13.08 -0.62 -2.73
CA GLU A 126 -12.92 -0.04 -4.06
C GLU A 126 -14.24 0.47 -4.64
N ASP A 127 -15.35 -0.19 -4.36
CA ASP A 127 -16.71 0.18 -4.76
C ASP A 127 -17.15 1.56 -4.23
N VAL A 128 -16.66 1.96 -3.06
CA VAL A 128 -16.93 3.26 -2.44
C VAL A 128 -15.80 4.25 -2.74
N LEU A 129 -14.55 3.85 -2.50
CA LEU A 129 -13.38 4.74 -2.60
C LEU A 129 -13.10 5.19 -4.03
N SER A 130 -13.48 4.40 -5.05
CA SER A 130 -13.33 4.77 -6.46
C SER A 130 -14.16 6.00 -6.87
N ARG A 131 -15.18 6.35 -6.08
CA ARG A 131 -16.04 7.52 -6.30
C ARG A 131 -15.52 8.79 -5.62
N LEU A 132 -14.54 8.65 -4.74
CA LEU A 132 -13.92 9.77 -4.03
C LEU A 132 -12.78 10.35 -4.88
N GLY A 133 -12.78 11.67 -5.06
CA GLY A 133 -11.68 12.39 -5.72
C GLY A 133 -10.44 12.48 -4.83
N VAL A 134 -9.29 12.82 -5.43
CA VAL A 134 -8.01 12.99 -4.70
C VAL A 134 -8.13 14.04 -3.59
N SER A 135 -8.93 15.09 -3.80
CA SER A 135 -9.17 16.14 -2.79
C SER A 135 -9.79 15.60 -1.49
N SER A 136 -10.50 14.47 -1.54
CA SER A 136 -11.07 13.85 -0.35
C SER A 136 -10.01 13.42 0.67
N LYS A 137 -8.77 13.18 0.22
CA LYS A 137 -7.63 12.81 1.09
C LYS A 137 -7.22 13.94 2.04
N LEU A 138 -7.60 15.18 1.74
CA LEU A 138 -7.33 16.35 2.58
C LEU A 138 -8.59 16.82 3.33
N ASN A 139 -9.69 16.08 3.23
CA ASN A 139 -10.93 16.41 3.93
C ASN A 139 -10.84 15.98 5.40
N ALA A 140 -10.78 16.94 6.31
CA ALA A 140 -10.74 16.73 7.76
C ALA A 140 -12.12 16.84 8.43
N ASP A 141 -13.22 16.87 7.66
CA ASP A 141 -14.57 16.87 8.20
C ASP A 141 -14.81 15.63 9.06
N TRP A 142 -15.34 15.85 10.28
CA TRP A 142 -15.50 14.78 11.26
C TRP A 142 -16.51 13.72 10.84
N ASP A 143 -17.61 14.09 10.22
CA ASP A 143 -18.64 13.15 9.76
C ASP A 143 -18.11 12.32 8.61
N PHE A 144 -17.32 12.93 7.72
CA PHE A 144 -16.63 12.22 6.65
C PHE A 144 -15.62 11.20 7.19
N LEU A 145 -14.79 11.60 8.16
CA LEU A 145 -13.81 10.69 8.78
C LEU A 145 -14.50 9.54 9.51
N THR A 146 -15.58 9.83 10.23
CA THR A 146 -16.39 8.81 10.92
C THR A 146 -17.04 7.83 9.93
N THR A 147 -17.50 8.33 8.79
CA THR A 147 -18.05 7.50 7.71
C THR A 147 -17.00 6.54 7.17
N LEU A 148 -15.79 7.03 6.87
CA LEU A 148 -14.68 6.19 6.43
C LEU A 148 -14.24 5.18 7.48
N PHE A 149 -14.21 5.58 8.75
CA PHE A 149 -13.90 4.67 9.85
C PHE A 149 -14.89 3.51 9.94
N ASN A 150 -16.19 3.80 9.86
CA ASN A 150 -17.24 2.77 9.90
C ASN A 150 -17.16 1.85 8.68
N LEU A 151 -16.91 2.40 7.49
CA LEU A 151 -16.69 1.63 6.28
C LEU A 151 -15.49 0.67 6.44
N GLY A 152 -14.37 1.16 6.97
CA GLY A 152 -13.18 0.34 7.21
C GLY A 152 -13.46 -0.82 8.17
N ARG A 153 -14.20 -0.57 9.25
CA ARG A 153 -14.62 -1.61 10.19
C ARG A 153 -15.50 -2.67 9.52
N GLU A 154 -16.52 -2.24 8.78
CA GLU A 154 -17.42 -3.15 8.06
C GLU A 154 -16.64 -4.07 7.11
N ARG A 155 -15.68 -3.52 6.33
CA ARG A 155 -14.86 -4.31 5.40
C ARG A 155 -13.94 -5.27 6.13
N ALA A 156 -13.33 -4.84 7.23
CA ALA A 156 -12.47 -5.70 8.05
C ALA A 156 -13.28 -6.84 8.70
N GLU A 157 -14.46 -6.56 9.24
CA GLU A 157 -15.35 -7.57 9.83
C GLU A 157 -15.80 -8.59 8.77
N ALA A 158 -16.19 -8.13 7.57
CA ALA A 158 -16.55 -9.02 6.47
C ALA A 158 -15.38 -9.93 6.04
N PHE A 159 -14.18 -9.37 5.98
CA PHE A 159 -12.96 -10.14 5.69
C PHE A 159 -12.71 -11.20 6.77
N LEU A 160 -12.77 -10.83 8.04
CA LEU A 160 -12.53 -11.76 9.17
C LEU A 160 -13.53 -12.91 9.17
N VAL A 161 -14.82 -12.63 8.96
CA VAL A 161 -15.87 -13.68 8.90
C VAL A 161 -15.58 -14.71 7.80
N GLN A 162 -15.02 -14.28 6.67
CA GLN A 162 -14.82 -15.16 5.51
C GLN A 162 -13.45 -15.86 5.49
N HIS A 163 -12.43 -15.25 6.11
CA HIS A 163 -11.05 -15.63 5.89
C HIS A 163 -10.22 -15.85 7.16
N PHE A 164 -10.75 -15.57 8.37
CA PHE A 164 -9.97 -15.65 9.60
C PHE A 164 -9.30 -17.01 9.79
N ASP A 165 -9.99 -18.11 9.48
CA ASP A 165 -9.45 -19.47 9.60
C ASP A 165 -8.46 -19.85 8.47
N LYS A 166 -8.16 -18.93 7.56
CA LYS A 166 -7.31 -19.15 6.38
C LYS A 166 -6.06 -18.25 6.36
N VAL A 167 -5.89 -17.44 7.40
CA VAL A 167 -4.79 -16.46 7.54
C VAL A 167 -3.82 -16.88 8.62
#